data_425dd128c9757ef188fd21b8cfa2369a
#
_entry.id   425dd128c9757ef188fd21b8cfa2369a
#
_cell.length_a   1.000
_cell.length_b   1.000
_cell.length_c   1.000
_cell.angle_alpha   90.00
_cell.angle_beta   90.00
_cell.angle_gamma   90.00
#
_symmetry.space_group_name_H-M   'P 1'
#
loop_
_entity.id
_entity.type
_entity.pdbx_description
1 polymer ?
#
loop_
_entity_poly.entity_id
_entity_poly.type
_entity_poly.pdbx_seq_one_letter_code
_entity_poly.pdbx_strand_id
1 'polypeptide(L)'
;MSGPVRRRTRARESALQYLYMLEVRGSEAQEELDDFIEHQTKASRDPRGRGEIAAFAREICVGVPANRGELDRWIESIARNWRLDRMALVDRNVLRLALYELLFHPDTPYKVVINEAIEIAKRFSTAQSGSFVNGILDRARVLIEQARAEGEAHPQPPPAPATEEPPPERAPRKVPQDPFFSPPVPRPRRREDRSQTD
;
A
#
# COMPACT_ATOMS: atom_id res chain seq x y z
N MET A 1 7.36 9.00 24.09
CA MET A 1 8.24 8.19 23.19
C MET A 1 7.37 7.23 22.41
N SER A 2 7.43 7.25 21.08
CA SER A 2 6.67 6.31 20.23
C SER A 2 7.45 5.00 20.15
N GLY A 3 6.84 3.88 20.63
CA GLY A 3 7.47 2.55 20.57
C GLY A 3 7.66 2.06 19.11
N PRO A 4 8.49 1.01 18.89
CA PRO A 4 8.79 0.48 17.56
C PRO A 4 7.54 0.14 16.73
N VAL A 5 6.50 -0.40 17.36
CA VAL A 5 5.22 -0.74 16.72
C VAL A 5 4.59 0.51 16.08
N ARG A 6 4.46 1.60 16.82
CA ARG A 6 3.89 2.86 16.30
C ARG A 6 4.70 3.45 15.14
N ARG A 7 6.02 3.22 15.10
CA ARG A 7 6.87 3.68 14.01
C ARG A 7 6.56 2.92 12.71
N ARG A 8 6.43 1.61 12.77
CA ARG A 8 6.07 0.79 11.60
C ARG A 8 4.65 1.06 11.12
N THR A 9 3.68 1.23 12.03
CA THR A 9 2.32 1.67 11.67
C THR A 9 2.36 2.98 10.89
N ARG A 10 3.08 3.99 11.41
CA ARG A 10 3.20 5.28 10.74
C ARG A 10 3.90 5.19 9.37
N ALA A 11 4.90 4.33 9.24
CA ALA A 11 5.57 4.09 7.97
C ALA A 11 4.61 3.48 6.93
N ARG A 12 3.76 2.51 7.33
CA ARG A 12 2.73 1.93 6.46
C ARG A 12 1.68 2.95 6.03
N GLU A 13 1.23 3.79 6.96
CA GLU A 13 0.30 4.88 6.66
C GLU A 13 0.90 5.86 5.64
N SER A 14 2.16 6.25 5.81
CA SER A 14 2.87 7.10 4.85
C SER A 14 3.04 6.42 3.50
N ALA A 15 3.41 5.13 3.49
CA ALA A 15 3.54 4.37 2.26
C ALA A 15 2.20 4.24 1.51
N LEU A 16 1.09 4.01 2.22
CA LEU A 16 -0.24 3.98 1.60
C LEU A 16 -0.57 5.31 0.92
N GLN A 17 -0.28 6.43 1.55
CA GLN A 17 -0.51 7.76 0.97
C GLN A 17 0.32 7.96 -0.30
N TYR A 18 1.57 7.53 -0.30
CA TYR A 18 2.42 7.58 -1.50
C TYR A 18 1.91 6.68 -2.62
N LEU A 19 1.53 5.43 -2.32
CA LEU A 19 0.98 4.50 -3.29
C LEU A 19 -0.31 5.03 -3.93
N TYR A 20 -1.17 5.67 -3.13
CA TYR A 20 -2.35 6.36 -3.64
C TYR A 20 -1.97 7.52 -4.57
N MET A 21 -1.03 8.36 -4.17
CA MET A 21 -0.54 9.48 -4.97
C MET A 21 0.07 9.00 -6.29
N LEU A 22 0.86 7.92 -6.25
CA LEU A 22 1.46 7.29 -7.43
C LEU A 22 0.39 6.77 -8.41
N GLU A 23 -0.70 6.19 -7.90
CA GLU A 23 -1.77 5.65 -8.73
C GLU A 23 -2.63 6.75 -9.40
N VAL A 24 -2.75 7.91 -8.74
CA VAL A 24 -3.52 9.06 -9.25
C VAL A 24 -2.69 9.93 -10.19
N ARG A 25 -1.39 10.14 -9.89
CA ARG A 25 -0.51 11.07 -10.61
C ARG A 25 0.48 10.37 -11.55
N GLY A 26 0.62 9.06 -11.46
CA GLY A 26 1.53 8.30 -12.32
C GLY A 26 3.01 8.59 -12.03
N SER A 27 3.82 8.62 -13.11
CA SER A 27 5.29 8.75 -13.01
C SER A 27 5.77 10.06 -12.38
N GLU A 28 4.99 11.14 -12.43
CA GLU A 28 5.36 12.40 -11.78
C GLU A 28 5.55 12.24 -10.27
N ALA A 29 4.77 11.36 -9.63
CA ALA A 29 4.90 11.10 -8.20
C ALA A 29 6.19 10.35 -7.84
N GLN A 30 6.81 9.64 -8.80
CA GLN A 30 8.06 8.90 -8.54
C GLN A 30 9.23 9.84 -8.26
N GLU A 31 9.28 10.98 -8.93
CA GLU A 31 10.34 11.98 -8.75
C GLU A 31 10.26 12.67 -7.37
N GLU A 32 9.10 12.62 -6.73
CA GLU A 32 8.82 13.28 -5.46
C GLU A 32 9.01 12.37 -4.22
N LEU A 33 9.42 11.11 -4.39
CA LEU A 33 9.48 10.15 -3.28
C LEU A 33 10.34 10.64 -2.11
N ASP A 34 11.50 11.21 -2.39
CA ASP A 34 12.44 11.67 -1.35
C ASP A 34 11.86 12.83 -0.55
N ASP A 35 11.33 13.82 -1.23
CA ASP A 35 10.66 14.98 -0.63
C ASP A 35 9.42 14.55 0.17
N PHE A 36 8.66 13.59 -0.35
CA PHE A 36 7.49 13.04 0.33
C PHE A 36 7.88 12.37 1.65
N ILE A 37 8.87 11.45 1.63
CA ILE A 37 9.35 10.75 2.83
C ILE A 37 9.89 11.74 3.86
N GLU A 38 10.68 12.72 3.44
CA GLU A 38 11.19 13.75 4.32
C GLU A 38 10.05 14.53 4.98
N HIS A 39 9.05 14.95 4.20
CA HIS A 39 7.89 15.68 4.71
C HIS A 39 7.11 14.86 5.75
N GLN A 40 6.81 13.59 5.45
CA GLN A 40 6.05 12.70 6.33
C GLN A 40 6.77 12.42 7.65
N THR A 41 8.11 12.46 7.66
CA THR A 41 8.91 12.17 8.86
C THR A 41 9.28 13.40 9.67
N LYS A 42 9.14 14.62 9.13
CA LYS A 42 9.47 15.89 9.81
C LYS A 42 8.79 16.05 11.18
N ALA A 43 7.56 15.59 11.32
CA ALA A 43 6.81 15.69 12.58
C ALA A 43 7.35 14.78 13.70
N SER A 44 8.26 13.85 13.42
CA SER A 44 8.91 13.02 14.43
C SER A 44 10.00 13.82 15.15
N ARG A 45 9.84 14.02 16.46
CA ARG A 45 10.84 14.68 17.31
C ARG A 45 12.05 13.79 17.64
N ASP A 46 11.93 12.48 17.42
CA ASP A 46 12.98 11.49 17.66
C ASP A 46 13.74 11.23 16.36
N PRO A 47 15.04 11.62 16.26
CA PRO A 47 15.84 11.40 15.05
C PRO A 47 15.99 9.94 14.65
N ARG A 48 16.15 9.02 15.62
CA ARG A 48 16.24 7.57 15.34
C ARG A 48 14.91 7.03 14.83
N GLY A 49 13.81 7.40 15.48
CA GLY A 49 12.47 7.03 15.03
C GLY A 49 12.14 7.60 13.66
N ARG A 50 12.65 8.77 13.31
CA ARG A 50 12.50 9.36 11.98
C ARG A 50 13.18 8.49 10.92
N GLY A 51 14.44 8.09 11.17
CA GLY A 51 15.20 7.24 10.25
C GLY A 51 14.53 5.87 10.03
N GLU A 52 14.04 5.22 11.08
CA GLU A 52 13.34 3.94 10.98
C GLU A 52 12.03 4.05 10.20
N ILE A 53 11.24 5.11 10.43
CA ILE A 53 10.00 5.37 9.69
C ILE A 53 10.33 5.60 8.21
N ALA A 54 11.32 6.44 7.92
CA ALA A 54 11.71 6.77 6.56
C ALA A 54 12.21 5.54 5.79
N ALA A 55 13.07 4.74 6.41
CA ALA A 55 13.64 3.54 5.78
C ALA A 55 12.53 2.53 5.43
N PHE A 56 11.67 2.20 6.38
CA PHE A 56 10.62 1.22 6.15
C PHE A 56 9.52 1.74 5.20
N ALA A 57 9.15 3.02 5.28
CA ALA A 57 8.22 3.62 4.32
C ALA A 57 8.79 3.59 2.89
N ARG A 58 10.07 3.95 2.73
CA ARG A 58 10.76 3.91 1.43
C ARG A 58 10.79 2.50 0.83
N GLU A 59 11.11 1.51 1.65
CA GLU A 59 11.14 0.12 1.24
C GLU A 59 9.80 -0.31 0.63
N ILE A 60 8.69 0.01 1.30
CA ILE A 60 7.33 -0.27 0.78
C ILE A 60 7.02 0.57 -0.47
N CYS A 61 7.34 1.87 -0.46
CA CYS A 61 7.07 2.77 -1.58
C CYS A 61 7.78 2.37 -2.87
N VAL A 62 8.94 1.73 -2.77
CA VAL A 62 9.70 1.21 -3.91
C VAL A 62 9.30 -0.23 -4.23
N GLY A 63 9.20 -1.07 -3.20
CA GLY A 63 8.97 -2.50 -3.37
C GLY A 63 7.59 -2.84 -3.92
N VAL A 64 6.53 -2.17 -3.45
CA VAL A 64 5.16 -2.43 -3.93
C VAL A 64 5.00 -2.11 -5.42
N PRO A 65 5.40 -0.94 -5.94
CA PRO A 65 5.34 -0.68 -7.38
C PRO A 65 6.20 -1.62 -8.21
N ALA A 66 7.41 -1.96 -7.75
CA ALA A 66 8.32 -2.88 -8.45
C ALA A 66 7.73 -4.29 -8.60
N ASN A 67 6.92 -4.73 -7.63
CA ASN A 67 6.30 -6.07 -7.62
C ASN A 67 4.80 -6.03 -7.94
N ARG A 68 4.29 -4.91 -8.45
CA ARG A 68 2.85 -4.67 -8.66
C ARG A 68 2.16 -5.80 -9.40
N GLY A 69 2.75 -6.27 -10.50
CA GLY A 69 2.15 -7.32 -11.32
C GLY A 69 1.97 -8.65 -10.58
N GLU A 70 2.91 -9.01 -9.70
CA GLU A 70 2.81 -10.20 -8.87
C GLU A 70 1.75 -10.02 -7.77
N LEU A 71 1.77 -8.88 -7.07
CA LEU A 71 0.82 -8.56 -6.02
C LEU A 71 -0.62 -8.53 -6.56
N ASP A 72 -0.82 -7.98 -7.74
CA ASP A 72 -2.12 -7.93 -8.41
C ASP A 72 -2.62 -9.34 -8.76
N ARG A 73 -1.75 -10.23 -9.28
CA ARG A 73 -2.10 -11.64 -9.52
C ARG A 73 -2.50 -12.37 -8.23
N TRP A 74 -1.82 -12.11 -7.11
CA TRP A 74 -2.21 -12.65 -5.81
C TRP A 74 -3.61 -12.21 -5.41
N ILE A 75 -3.93 -10.93 -5.54
CA ILE A 75 -5.26 -10.40 -5.23
C ILE A 75 -6.33 -11.04 -6.13
N GLU A 76 -6.10 -11.06 -7.43
CA GLU A 76 -7.04 -11.60 -8.42
C GLU A 76 -7.30 -13.10 -8.23
N SER A 77 -6.27 -13.87 -7.87
CA SER A 77 -6.41 -15.31 -7.62
C SER A 77 -7.29 -15.64 -6.41
N ILE A 78 -7.37 -14.73 -5.44
CA ILE A 78 -8.09 -14.92 -4.18
C ILE A 78 -9.46 -14.23 -4.21
N ALA A 79 -9.55 -13.05 -4.79
CA ALA A 79 -10.73 -12.21 -4.81
C ALA A 79 -11.74 -12.63 -5.89
N ARG A 80 -12.22 -13.87 -5.84
CA ARG A 80 -13.04 -14.52 -6.88
C ARG A 80 -14.24 -13.71 -7.40
N ASN A 81 -14.81 -12.85 -6.55
CA ASN A 81 -16.02 -12.08 -6.86
C ASN A 81 -15.72 -10.56 -7.03
N TRP A 82 -14.44 -10.18 -7.11
CA TRP A 82 -14.04 -8.79 -7.16
C TRP A 82 -12.96 -8.57 -8.21
N ARG A 83 -13.28 -7.78 -9.20
CA ARG A 83 -12.28 -7.34 -10.17
C ARG A 83 -11.40 -6.27 -9.56
N LEU A 84 -10.10 -6.34 -9.78
CA LEU A 84 -9.11 -5.42 -9.23
C LEU A 84 -9.37 -3.96 -9.63
N ASP A 85 -9.82 -3.73 -10.87
CA ASP A 85 -10.14 -2.41 -11.40
C ASP A 85 -11.40 -1.77 -10.75
N ARG A 86 -12.24 -2.58 -10.11
CA ARG A 86 -13.46 -2.14 -9.40
C ARG A 86 -13.27 -1.98 -7.89
N MET A 87 -12.12 -2.38 -7.36
CA MET A 87 -11.79 -2.18 -5.95
C MET A 87 -11.53 -0.69 -5.69
N ALA A 88 -11.91 -0.21 -4.49
CA ALA A 88 -11.51 1.11 -4.04
C ALA A 88 -9.98 1.23 -4.06
N LEU A 89 -9.46 2.36 -4.54
CA LEU A 89 -8.01 2.61 -4.65
C LEU A 89 -7.27 2.36 -3.32
N VAL A 90 -7.87 2.78 -2.21
CA VAL A 90 -7.29 2.57 -0.88
C VAL A 90 -7.23 1.10 -0.54
N ASP A 91 -8.34 0.35 -0.69
CA ASP A 91 -8.40 -1.08 -0.36
C ASP A 91 -7.39 -1.89 -1.18
N ARG A 92 -7.30 -1.60 -2.49
CA ARG A 92 -6.34 -2.23 -3.39
C ARG A 92 -4.89 -1.98 -2.97
N ASN A 93 -4.55 -0.74 -2.61
CA ASN A 93 -3.21 -0.40 -2.16
C ASN A 93 -2.88 -0.96 -0.77
N VAL A 94 -3.86 -1.06 0.14
CA VAL A 94 -3.69 -1.76 1.43
C VAL A 94 -3.41 -3.24 1.20
N LEU A 95 -4.13 -3.90 0.28
CA LEU A 95 -3.89 -5.30 -0.07
C LEU A 95 -2.50 -5.51 -0.67
N ARG A 96 -2.06 -4.66 -1.61
CA ARG A 96 -0.71 -4.72 -2.19
C ARG A 96 0.37 -4.55 -1.14
N LEU A 97 0.23 -3.55 -0.25
CA LEU A 97 1.17 -3.29 0.83
C LEU A 97 1.29 -4.50 1.76
N ALA A 98 0.17 -5.05 2.21
CA ALA A 98 0.17 -6.18 3.12
C ALA A 98 0.70 -7.47 2.46
N LEU A 99 0.33 -7.74 1.22
CA LEU A 99 0.89 -8.87 0.45
C LEU A 99 2.40 -8.73 0.25
N TYR A 100 2.88 -7.52 -0.04
CA TYR A 100 4.31 -7.25 -0.13
C TYR A 100 5.02 -7.64 1.17
N GLU A 101 4.51 -7.22 2.32
CA GLU A 101 5.09 -7.62 3.61
C GLU A 101 5.00 -9.14 3.84
N LEU A 102 3.88 -9.79 3.53
CA LEU A 102 3.74 -11.24 3.72
C LEU A 102 4.71 -12.05 2.84
N LEU A 103 5.00 -11.58 1.63
CA LEU A 103 5.86 -12.27 0.67
C LEU A 103 7.34 -11.97 0.90
N PHE A 104 7.70 -10.71 1.12
CA PHE A 104 9.08 -10.24 1.11
C PHE A 104 9.66 -9.97 2.51
N HIS A 105 8.82 -9.94 3.57
CA HIS A 105 9.25 -9.75 4.96
C HIS A 105 8.84 -10.91 5.88
N PRO A 106 9.33 -12.12 5.64
CA PRO A 106 8.93 -13.32 6.40
C PRO A 106 9.19 -13.21 7.91
N ASP A 107 10.12 -12.36 8.33
CA ASP A 107 10.43 -12.10 9.74
C ASP A 107 9.34 -11.29 10.45
N THR A 108 8.44 -10.63 9.71
CA THR A 108 7.31 -9.92 10.30
C THR A 108 6.15 -10.89 10.53
N PRO A 109 5.70 -11.10 11.78
CA PRO A 109 4.60 -12.02 12.05
C PRO A 109 3.35 -11.65 11.23
N TYR A 110 2.78 -12.61 10.52
CA TYR A 110 1.61 -12.40 9.67
C TYR A 110 0.42 -11.75 10.41
N LYS A 111 0.22 -12.09 11.68
CA LYS A 111 -0.82 -11.49 12.53
C LYS A 111 -0.65 -9.97 12.66
N VAL A 112 0.59 -9.51 12.73
CA VAL A 112 0.89 -8.08 12.79
C VAL A 112 0.56 -7.43 11.45
N VAL A 113 1.01 -8.01 10.34
CA VAL A 113 0.74 -7.48 8.98
C VAL A 113 -0.75 -7.38 8.72
N ILE A 114 -1.51 -8.45 8.98
CA ILE A 114 -2.96 -8.49 8.73
C ILE A 114 -3.70 -7.48 9.63
N ASN A 115 -3.39 -7.44 10.94
CA ASN A 115 -4.05 -6.50 11.84
C ASN A 115 -3.78 -5.03 11.46
N GLU A 116 -2.54 -4.69 11.12
CA GLU A 116 -2.18 -3.35 10.65
C GLU A 116 -2.93 -2.98 9.36
N ALA A 117 -3.02 -3.91 8.41
CA ALA A 117 -3.75 -3.70 7.16
C ALA A 117 -5.25 -3.45 7.41
N ILE A 118 -5.87 -4.22 8.32
CA ILE A 118 -7.27 -4.03 8.72
C ILE A 118 -7.50 -2.65 9.33
N GLU A 119 -6.65 -2.24 10.26
CA GLU A 119 -6.79 -0.93 10.92
C GLU A 119 -6.55 0.23 9.95
N ILE A 120 -5.60 0.10 9.05
CA ILE A 120 -5.36 1.07 7.97
C ILE A 120 -6.58 1.15 7.03
N ALA A 121 -7.13 0.00 6.61
CA ALA A 121 -8.31 -0.04 5.75
C ALA A 121 -9.53 0.63 6.40
N LYS A 122 -9.80 0.34 7.68
CA LYS A 122 -10.88 0.97 8.44
C LYS A 122 -10.69 2.49 8.55
N ARG A 123 -9.46 2.93 8.72
CA ARG A 123 -9.15 4.35 8.93
C ARG A 123 -9.20 5.17 7.64
N PHE A 124 -8.71 4.62 6.53
CA PHE A 124 -8.51 5.36 5.28
C PHE A 124 -9.52 5.00 4.18
N SER A 125 -10.40 4.02 4.39
CA SER A 125 -11.43 3.62 3.43
C SER A 125 -12.80 3.58 4.09
N THR A 126 -13.45 2.42 4.17
CA THR A 126 -14.80 2.28 4.75
C THR A 126 -14.79 1.31 5.93
N ALA A 127 -15.82 1.36 6.77
CA ALA A 127 -15.97 0.42 7.88
C ALA A 127 -16.01 -1.05 7.41
N GLN A 128 -16.53 -1.31 6.21
CA GLN A 128 -16.59 -2.65 5.61
C GLN A 128 -15.26 -3.10 5.01
N SER A 129 -14.36 -2.16 4.68
CA SER A 129 -13.05 -2.46 4.08
C SER A 129 -12.19 -3.35 4.98
N GLY A 130 -12.28 -3.20 6.30
CA GLY A 130 -11.56 -4.05 7.24
C GLY A 130 -11.91 -5.53 7.09
N SER A 131 -13.19 -5.88 6.96
CA SER A 131 -13.63 -7.27 6.78
C SER A 131 -13.23 -7.81 5.40
N PHE A 132 -13.31 -6.97 4.36
CA PHE A 132 -12.91 -7.32 3.00
C PHE A 132 -11.40 -7.63 2.93
N VAL A 133 -10.57 -6.74 3.46
CA VAL A 133 -9.11 -6.89 3.51
C VAL A 133 -8.73 -8.13 4.32
N ASN A 134 -9.35 -8.33 5.49
CA ASN A 134 -9.10 -9.51 6.30
C ASN A 134 -9.35 -10.82 5.54
N GLY A 135 -10.49 -10.94 4.85
CA GLY A 135 -10.85 -12.16 4.11
C GLY A 135 -9.85 -12.52 3.01
N ILE A 136 -9.33 -11.51 2.30
CA ILE A 136 -8.33 -11.73 1.25
C ILE A 136 -6.96 -12.09 1.85
N LEU A 137 -6.51 -11.34 2.85
CA LEU A 137 -5.19 -11.55 3.45
C LEU A 137 -5.09 -12.85 4.25
N ASP A 138 -6.16 -13.27 4.92
CA ASP A 138 -6.16 -14.55 5.63
C ASP A 138 -6.06 -15.72 4.64
N ARG A 139 -6.75 -15.64 3.51
CA ARG A 139 -6.61 -16.64 2.44
C ARG A 139 -5.22 -16.64 1.83
N ALA A 140 -4.64 -15.46 1.55
CA ALA A 140 -3.28 -15.33 1.03
C ALA A 140 -2.28 -15.96 2.00
N ARG A 141 -2.39 -15.66 3.29
CA ARG A 141 -1.54 -16.24 4.33
C ARG A 141 -1.52 -17.76 4.27
N VAL A 142 -2.69 -18.40 4.23
CA VAL A 142 -2.78 -19.87 4.20
C VAL A 142 -2.00 -20.43 2.99
N LEU A 143 -2.19 -19.85 1.82
CA LEU A 143 -1.50 -20.28 0.61
C LEU A 143 0.01 -20.06 0.68
N ILE A 144 0.45 -18.91 1.19
CA ILE A 144 1.87 -18.58 1.35
C ILE A 144 2.54 -19.53 2.36
N GLU A 145 1.88 -19.82 3.49
CA GLU A 145 2.42 -20.73 4.50
C GLU A 145 2.51 -22.16 3.97
N GLN A 146 1.51 -22.63 3.20
CA GLN A 146 1.54 -23.95 2.57
C GLN A 146 2.70 -24.06 1.58
N ALA A 147 2.85 -23.13 0.66
CA ALA A 147 3.93 -23.13 -0.32
C ALA A 147 5.32 -23.08 0.35
N ARG A 148 5.47 -22.28 1.40
CA ARG A 148 6.71 -22.25 2.18
C ARG A 148 7.00 -23.57 2.91
N ALA A 149 5.98 -24.24 3.42
CA ALA A 149 6.12 -25.57 4.03
C ALA A 149 6.53 -26.65 3.02
N GLU A 150 6.15 -26.46 1.75
CA GLU A 150 6.57 -27.30 0.61
C GLU A 150 7.97 -26.94 0.06
N GLY A 151 8.63 -25.94 0.64
CA GLY A 151 9.99 -25.54 0.31
C GLY A 151 10.12 -24.38 -0.68
N GLU A 152 9.02 -23.73 -1.04
CA GLU A 152 9.05 -22.54 -1.88
C GLU A 152 9.54 -21.33 -1.10
N ALA A 153 10.75 -20.87 -1.38
CA ALA A 153 11.32 -19.67 -0.75
C ALA A 153 10.53 -18.40 -1.14
N HIS A 154 9.98 -18.36 -2.35
CA HIS A 154 9.16 -17.28 -2.87
C HIS A 154 7.87 -17.84 -3.49
N PRO A 155 6.79 -17.96 -2.68
CA PRO A 155 5.51 -18.51 -3.11
C PRO A 155 4.90 -17.78 -4.31
N GLN A 156 4.41 -18.54 -5.27
CA GLN A 156 3.75 -17.98 -6.45
C GLN A 156 2.23 -17.88 -6.25
N PRO A 157 1.56 -16.90 -6.88
CA PRO A 157 0.12 -16.82 -6.81
C PRO A 157 -0.51 -18.07 -7.44
N PRO A 158 -1.57 -18.64 -6.83
CA PRO A 158 -2.28 -19.74 -7.44
C PRO A 158 -2.89 -19.31 -8.79
N PRO A 159 -3.15 -20.25 -9.70
CA PRO A 159 -3.81 -19.93 -10.97
C PRO A 159 -5.10 -19.18 -10.71
N ALA A 160 -5.34 -18.12 -11.50
CA ALA A 160 -6.59 -17.39 -11.40
C ALA A 160 -7.78 -18.36 -11.58
N PRO A 161 -8.85 -18.24 -10.79
CA PRO A 161 -10.04 -19.07 -10.99
C PRO A 161 -10.54 -18.85 -12.41
N ALA A 162 -10.90 -19.95 -13.09
CA ALA A 162 -11.56 -19.88 -14.38
C ALA A 162 -12.74 -18.90 -14.28
N THR A 163 -12.80 -17.95 -15.17
CA THR A 163 -13.73 -16.82 -15.14
C THR A 163 -15.16 -17.35 -15.20
N GLU A 164 -15.79 -17.50 -14.04
CA GLU A 164 -17.26 -17.48 -13.99
C GLU A 164 -17.70 -16.03 -14.21
N GLU A 165 -18.78 -15.83 -14.95
CA GLU A 165 -19.29 -14.50 -15.29
C GLU A 165 -19.30 -13.57 -14.06
N PRO A 166 -18.83 -12.32 -14.22
CA PRO A 166 -18.75 -11.40 -13.09
C PRO A 166 -20.15 -11.16 -12.50
N PRO A 167 -20.27 -11.14 -11.17
CA PRO A 167 -21.53 -10.78 -10.53
C PRO A 167 -22.01 -9.41 -10.99
N PRO A 168 -23.35 -9.18 -11.05
CA PRO A 168 -23.92 -7.97 -11.60
C PRO A 168 -23.39 -6.71 -10.92
N GLU A 169 -23.20 -5.71 -11.72
CA GLU A 169 -22.57 -4.43 -11.43
C GLU A 169 -23.17 -3.74 -10.20
N ARG A 170 -22.43 -3.73 -9.10
CA ARG A 170 -22.72 -2.79 -8.01
C ARG A 170 -22.13 -1.43 -8.38
N ALA A 171 -23.00 -0.42 -8.46
CA ALA A 171 -22.63 0.95 -8.78
C ALA A 171 -21.41 1.43 -7.96
N PRO A 172 -20.50 2.20 -8.56
CA PRO A 172 -19.31 2.72 -7.86
C PRO A 172 -19.74 3.51 -6.63
N ARG A 173 -19.33 3.04 -5.44
CA ARG A 173 -19.55 3.78 -4.22
C ARG A 173 -18.71 5.05 -4.27
N LYS A 174 -19.35 6.19 -4.10
CA LYS A 174 -18.68 7.49 -3.93
C LYS A 174 -17.63 7.35 -2.82
N VAL A 175 -16.37 7.59 -3.16
CA VAL A 175 -15.29 7.70 -2.16
C VAL A 175 -15.67 8.83 -1.20
N PRO A 176 -15.74 8.60 0.12
CA PRO A 176 -15.91 9.67 1.06
C PRO A 176 -14.76 10.67 0.86
N GLN A 177 -15.06 11.96 0.74
CA GLN A 177 -14.03 12.98 0.82
C GLN A 177 -13.55 13.02 2.27
N ASP A 178 -12.40 12.42 2.53
CA ASP A 178 -11.79 12.42 3.85
C ASP A 178 -11.24 13.83 4.14
N PRO A 179 -11.75 14.54 5.17
CA PRO A 179 -11.27 15.88 5.52
C PRO A 179 -9.80 15.88 6.00
N PHE A 180 -9.21 14.72 6.26
CA PHE A 180 -7.80 14.59 6.67
C PHE A 180 -6.84 14.24 5.53
N PHE A 181 -7.36 13.95 4.34
CA PHE A 181 -6.54 13.72 3.16
C PHE A 181 -6.33 15.04 2.39
N SER A 182 -5.46 15.88 2.89
CA SER A 182 -4.93 17.02 2.14
C SER A 182 -3.69 16.51 1.37
N PRO A 183 -3.76 16.36 0.05
CA PRO A 183 -2.56 16.07 -0.73
C PRO A 183 -1.56 17.22 -0.53
N PRO A 184 -0.25 16.96 -0.47
CA PRO A 184 0.75 18.01 -0.40
C PRO A 184 0.57 18.97 -1.57
N VAL A 185 0.45 20.27 -1.26
CA VAL A 185 0.31 21.33 -2.26
C VAL A 185 1.57 21.33 -3.12
N PRO A 186 1.48 21.18 -4.44
CA PRO A 186 2.63 21.22 -5.32
C PRO A 186 3.34 22.58 -5.19
N ARG A 187 4.64 22.57 -4.92
CA ARG A 187 5.44 23.79 -4.92
C ARG A 187 5.46 24.38 -6.33
N PRO A 188 5.26 25.70 -6.49
CA PRO A 188 5.40 26.32 -7.80
C PRO A 188 6.84 26.10 -8.29
N ARG A 189 6.98 25.61 -9.52
CA ARG A 189 8.29 25.45 -10.20
C ARG A 189 9.02 26.78 -10.10
N ARG A 190 10.25 26.79 -9.59
CA ARG A 190 11.15 27.94 -9.71
C ARG A 190 11.26 28.26 -11.19
N ARG A 191 10.84 29.44 -11.58
CA ARG A 191 11.15 30.00 -12.91
C ARG A 191 12.67 30.11 -12.96
N GLU A 192 13.30 29.34 -13.84
CA GLU A 192 14.68 29.60 -14.22
C GLU A 192 14.71 30.99 -14.86
N ASP A 193 15.37 31.89 -14.15
CA ASP A 193 15.65 33.25 -14.60
C ASP A 193 16.63 33.14 -15.77
N ARG A 194 16.08 33.16 -16.98
CA ARG A 194 16.90 33.38 -18.18
C ARG A 194 17.33 34.83 -18.18
N SER A 195 18.36 35.15 -17.41
CA SER A 195 19.12 36.37 -17.61
C SER A 195 19.86 36.26 -18.94
N GLN A 196 19.32 37.00 -19.89
CA GLN A 196 19.97 37.32 -21.16
C GLN A 196 21.37 37.87 -20.89
N THR A 197 22.32 37.27 -21.55
CA THR A 197 23.60 37.91 -21.83
C THR A 197 23.48 38.60 -23.20
N ASP A 198 23.57 39.93 -23.14
CA ASP A 198 24.05 40.75 -24.26
C ASP A 198 25.58 40.76 -24.26
#